data_106d98c3c9b9a4654b50527d48291aa4
#
_entry.id   106d98c3c9b9a4654b50527d48291aa4
#
_cell.length_a   1.000
_cell.length_b   1.000
_cell.length_c   1.000
_cell.angle_alpha   90.00
_cell.angle_beta   90.00
_cell.angle_gamma   90.00
#
_symmetry.space_group_name_H-M   'P 1'
#
loop_
_entity.id
_entity.type
_entity.pdbx_description
1 polymer ?
#
loop_
_entity_poly.entity_id
_entity_poly.type
_entity_poly.pdbx_seq_one_letter_code
_entity_poly.pdbx_strand_id
1 'polypeptide(L)'
;GMDIMKLLRIIGISLCISSSSWICSALQVPGKSLESATWAMAKAKNKEVAAFELKVAQKQSEYLDRLRTVQDSIATAKQVAEIGQDAAWWDKLIYNVENLGSTINNYAQRAAVAAETKVSEWINDVIRFVGELVFQMSYYGMLVAQRIFMAIMMIFCPIMFALSLAPPWNSAWSQWMSKFLSLSLWGFVTYMCIYYIDFILLYNLQQDLVAYDHLLHGSVNSWEQIGALGLQGIGSNCMYAMGMLVGAYIIRFVP
;
A
#
# COMPACT_ATOMS: atom_id res chain seq x y z
N GLY A 1 11.97 5.62 -65.88
CA GLY A 1 13.07 5.98 -65.01
C GLY A 1 12.75 5.61 -63.59
N MET A 2 13.65 4.93 -62.91
CA MET A 2 13.50 4.57 -61.50
C MET A 2 13.49 5.86 -60.67
N ASP A 3 12.44 6.06 -59.91
CA ASP A 3 12.24 7.29 -59.11
C ASP A 3 13.28 7.31 -57.99
N ILE A 4 14.22 8.25 -58.03
CA ILE A 4 15.34 8.37 -57.06
C ILE A 4 14.80 8.37 -55.61
N MET A 5 13.64 8.96 -55.38
CA MET A 5 12.98 8.96 -54.09
C MET A 5 12.52 7.56 -53.64
N LYS A 6 12.07 6.71 -54.55
CA LYS A 6 11.73 5.32 -54.24
C LYS A 6 12.96 4.51 -53.92
N LEU A 7 14.06 4.71 -54.63
CA LEU A 7 15.32 4.03 -54.38
C LEU A 7 15.90 4.41 -53.01
N LEU A 8 15.95 5.71 -52.67
CA LEU A 8 16.38 6.20 -51.36
C LEU A 8 15.55 5.63 -50.22
N ARG A 9 14.23 5.53 -50.42
CA ARG A 9 13.32 4.94 -49.43
C ARG A 9 13.62 3.46 -49.21
N ILE A 10 13.84 2.67 -50.30
CA ILE A 10 14.16 1.25 -50.19
C ILE A 10 15.49 1.04 -49.47
N ILE A 11 16.53 1.83 -49.79
CA ILE A 11 17.83 1.77 -49.13
C ILE A 11 17.69 2.13 -47.64
N GLY A 12 16.97 3.21 -47.34
CA GLY A 12 16.75 3.64 -45.96
C GLY A 12 16.07 2.59 -45.08
N ILE A 13 15.01 1.95 -45.61
CA ILE A 13 14.28 0.90 -44.89
C ILE A 13 15.11 -0.38 -44.78
N SER A 14 15.87 -0.78 -45.80
CA SER A 14 16.81 -1.91 -45.70
C SER A 14 17.84 -1.71 -44.59
N LEU A 15 18.33 -0.48 -44.44
CA LEU A 15 19.26 -0.10 -43.38
C LEU A 15 18.59 -0.14 -42.01
N CYS A 16 17.33 0.31 -41.90
CA CYS A 16 16.52 0.20 -40.68
C CYS A 16 16.23 -1.26 -40.28
N ILE A 17 15.99 -2.15 -41.24
CA ILE A 17 15.80 -3.59 -41.02
C ILE A 17 17.11 -4.20 -40.47
N SER A 18 18.25 -3.88 -41.05
CA SER A 18 19.56 -4.38 -40.63
C SER A 18 19.92 -3.89 -39.22
N SER A 19 19.53 -2.67 -38.88
CA SER A 19 19.81 -2.05 -37.57
C SER A 19 18.63 -2.12 -36.56
N SER A 20 17.62 -2.93 -36.85
CA SER A 20 16.38 -3.03 -36.07
C SER A 20 16.62 -3.30 -34.57
N SER A 21 17.58 -4.16 -34.23
CA SER A 21 17.93 -4.46 -32.84
C SER A 21 18.54 -3.26 -32.12
N TRP A 22 19.37 -2.48 -32.81
CA TRP A 22 19.94 -1.24 -32.26
C TRP A 22 18.87 -0.16 -32.07
N ILE A 23 17.98 0.01 -33.05
CA ILE A 23 16.86 0.95 -32.96
C ILE A 23 15.95 0.61 -31.76
N CYS A 24 15.57 -0.66 -31.61
CA CYS A 24 14.77 -1.11 -30.47
C CYS A 24 15.49 -0.85 -29.13
N SER A 25 16.79 -1.11 -29.07
CA SER A 25 17.58 -0.83 -27.87
C SER A 25 17.65 0.66 -27.55
N ALA A 26 17.87 1.50 -28.55
CA ALA A 26 17.91 2.96 -28.39
C ALA A 26 16.57 3.53 -27.91
N LEU A 27 15.45 3.03 -28.45
CA LEU A 27 14.10 3.43 -28.05
C LEU A 27 13.72 3.00 -26.62
N GLN A 28 14.38 1.98 -26.06
CA GLN A 28 14.16 1.54 -24.68
C GLN A 28 14.91 2.39 -23.65
N VAL A 29 15.98 3.09 -24.05
CA VAL A 29 16.83 3.85 -23.11
C VAL A 29 16.02 4.87 -22.28
N PRO A 30 15.17 5.72 -22.87
CA PRO A 30 14.37 6.67 -22.11
C PRO A 30 13.45 5.98 -21.10
N GLY A 31 12.76 4.92 -21.52
CA GLY A 31 11.87 4.15 -20.64
C GLY A 31 12.61 3.52 -19.47
N LYS A 32 13.75 2.87 -19.71
CA LYS A 32 14.58 2.24 -18.68
C LYS A 32 15.17 3.26 -17.71
N SER A 33 15.62 4.41 -18.18
CA SER A 33 16.18 5.46 -17.32
C SER A 33 15.10 6.05 -16.40
N LEU A 34 13.92 6.33 -16.92
CA LEU A 34 12.78 6.79 -16.13
C LEU A 34 12.29 5.71 -15.16
N GLU A 35 12.20 4.45 -15.58
CA GLU A 35 11.86 3.31 -14.75
C GLU A 35 12.82 3.16 -13.58
N SER A 36 14.13 3.23 -13.82
CA SER A 36 15.14 3.12 -12.76
C SER A 36 15.10 4.28 -11.76
N ALA A 37 14.89 5.49 -12.24
CA ALA A 37 14.77 6.68 -11.39
C ALA A 37 13.53 6.60 -10.50
N THR A 38 12.37 6.26 -11.07
CA THR A 38 11.12 6.13 -10.30
C THR A 38 11.13 4.93 -9.36
N TRP A 39 11.76 3.83 -9.72
CA TRP A 39 12.03 2.71 -8.81
C TRP A 39 12.83 3.15 -7.59
N ALA A 40 13.90 3.93 -7.77
CA ALA A 40 14.70 4.44 -6.67
C ALA A 40 13.87 5.36 -5.75
N MET A 41 13.03 6.23 -6.32
CA MET A 41 12.12 7.09 -5.57
C MET A 41 11.08 6.28 -4.77
N ALA A 42 10.41 5.32 -5.41
CA ALA A 42 9.43 4.45 -4.76
C ALA A 42 10.08 3.64 -3.63
N LYS A 43 11.26 3.06 -3.86
CA LYS A 43 12.01 2.33 -2.83
C LYS A 43 12.42 3.20 -1.64
N ALA A 44 12.82 4.44 -1.88
CA ALA A 44 13.15 5.38 -0.81
C ALA A 44 11.91 5.73 0.02
N LYS A 45 10.76 5.95 -0.65
CA LYS A 45 9.50 6.27 0.01
C LYS A 45 8.96 5.10 0.82
N ASN A 46 9.03 3.90 0.30
CA ASN A 46 8.63 2.68 1.01
C ASN A 46 9.44 2.46 2.31
N LYS A 47 10.75 2.77 2.29
CA LYS A 47 11.57 2.73 3.52
C LYS A 47 11.12 3.77 4.56
N GLU A 48 10.72 4.95 4.10
CA GLU A 48 10.18 5.99 4.98
C GLU A 48 8.85 5.54 5.61
N VAL A 49 7.96 4.96 4.82
CA VAL A 49 6.70 4.37 5.28
C VAL A 49 6.96 3.31 6.35
N ALA A 50 7.85 2.35 6.11
CA ALA A 50 8.19 1.30 7.08
C ALA A 50 8.73 1.87 8.40
N ALA A 51 9.51 2.94 8.36
CA ALA A 51 10.00 3.61 9.56
C ALA A 51 8.88 4.31 10.34
N PHE A 52 7.89 4.88 9.65
CA PHE A 52 6.72 5.49 10.30
C PHE A 52 5.76 4.43 10.85
N GLU A 53 5.52 3.33 10.15
CA GLU A 53 4.74 2.19 10.66
C GLU A 53 5.28 1.68 11.99
N LEU A 54 6.60 1.54 12.10
CA LEU A 54 7.24 1.14 13.35
C LEU A 54 6.98 2.15 14.48
N LYS A 55 7.05 3.45 14.20
CA LYS A 55 6.77 4.50 15.20
C LYS A 55 5.30 4.49 15.63
N VAL A 56 4.36 4.32 14.70
CA VAL A 56 2.94 4.21 15.02
C VAL A 56 2.67 2.98 15.87
N ALA A 57 3.24 1.82 15.53
CA ALA A 57 3.11 0.59 16.32
C ALA A 57 3.67 0.75 17.74
N GLN A 58 4.81 1.43 17.91
CA GLN A 58 5.37 1.74 19.21
C GLN A 58 4.45 2.64 20.04
N LYS A 59 3.92 3.70 19.45
CA LYS A 59 2.99 4.62 20.12
C LYS A 59 1.66 3.93 20.48
N GLN A 60 1.17 3.07 19.62
CA GLN A 60 0.00 2.25 19.88
C GLN A 60 0.21 1.30 21.05
N SER A 61 1.35 0.62 21.13
CA SER A 61 1.67 -0.25 22.26
C SER A 61 1.80 0.53 23.58
N GLU A 62 2.47 1.68 23.57
CA GLU A 62 2.59 2.58 24.72
C GLU A 62 1.21 3.06 25.22
N TYR A 63 0.32 3.39 24.31
CA TYR A 63 -1.05 3.79 24.63
C TYR A 63 -1.86 2.64 25.25
N LEU A 64 -1.77 1.42 24.70
CA LEU A 64 -2.44 0.25 25.23
C LEU A 64 -1.95 -0.11 26.64
N ASP A 65 -0.65 -0.03 26.89
CA ASP A 65 -0.08 -0.27 28.20
C ASP A 65 -0.54 0.77 29.23
N ARG A 66 -0.63 2.04 28.82
CA ARG A 66 -1.15 3.11 29.68
C ARG A 66 -2.63 2.90 30.01
N LEU A 67 -3.44 2.47 29.02
CA LEU A 67 -4.86 2.13 29.25
C LEU A 67 -5.01 0.98 30.25
N ARG A 68 -4.21 -0.06 30.17
CA ARG A 68 -4.20 -1.18 31.13
C ARG A 68 -3.87 -0.69 32.54
N THR A 69 -2.85 0.14 32.67
CA THR A 69 -2.46 0.70 33.95
C THR A 69 -3.56 1.55 34.59
N VAL A 70 -4.24 2.39 33.79
CA VAL A 70 -5.38 3.20 34.25
C VAL A 70 -6.56 2.33 34.66
N GLN A 71 -6.88 1.28 33.87
CA GLN A 71 -7.95 0.34 34.21
C GLN A 71 -7.68 -0.40 35.52
N ASP A 72 -6.44 -0.86 35.74
CA ASP A 72 -6.05 -1.54 36.96
C ASP A 72 -6.10 -0.60 38.16
N SER A 73 -5.71 0.66 37.98
CA SER A 73 -5.78 1.69 39.02
C SER A 73 -7.23 2.02 39.43
N ILE A 74 -8.15 2.14 38.45
CA ILE A 74 -9.58 2.39 38.68
C ILE A 74 -10.22 1.19 39.38
N ALA A 75 -9.91 -0.04 38.97
CA ALA A 75 -10.42 -1.25 39.60
C ALA A 75 -9.97 -1.35 41.04
N THR A 76 -8.70 -1.05 41.34
CA THR A 76 -8.14 -1.04 42.71
C THR A 76 -8.76 0.07 43.56
N ALA A 77 -8.93 1.29 42.98
CA ALA A 77 -9.55 2.41 43.69
C ALA A 77 -11.02 2.15 44.04
N LYS A 78 -11.79 1.54 43.13
CA LYS A 78 -13.17 1.10 43.41
C LYS A 78 -13.22 0.07 44.52
N GLN A 79 -12.36 -0.93 44.48
CA GLN A 79 -12.29 -1.98 45.49
C GLN A 79 -11.96 -1.42 46.88
N VAL A 80 -11.02 -0.47 46.97
CA VAL A 80 -10.66 0.22 48.22
C VAL A 80 -11.78 1.14 48.71
N ALA A 81 -12.46 1.85 47.81
CA ALA A 81 -13.57 2.75 48.19
C ALA A 81 -14.80 1.99 48.67
N GLU A 82 -15.10 0.83 48.10
CA GLU A 82 -16.26 0.02 48.47
C GLU A 82 -16.04 -0.78 49.77
N ILE A 83 -14.81 -1.24 50.05
CA ILE A 83 -14.51 -2.03 51.27
C ILE A 83 -14.26 -1.13 52.48
N GLY A 84 -13.86 0.12 52.30
CA GLY A 84 -13.37 0.99 53.37
C GLY A 84 -12.01 0.57 53.96
N GLN A 85 -11.16 1.51 54.34
CA GLN A 85 -9.83 1.20 54.87
C GLN A 85 -9.85 0.51 56.25
N ASP A 86 -10.90 0.74 57.03
CA ASP A 86 -11.06 0.24 58.39
C ASP A 86 -12.03 -0.94 58.53
N ALA A 87 -12.46 -1.54 57.41
CA ALA A 87 -13.39 -2.67 57.44
C ALA A 87 -12.74 -3.90 58.07
N ALA A 88 -13.49 -4.54 58.99
CA ALA A 88 -13.06 -5.79 59.62
C ALA A 88 -12.84 -6.88 58.56
N TRP A 89 -11.93 -7.81 58.83
CA TRP A 89 -11.59 -8.86 57.85
C TRP A 89 -12.80 -9.70 57.42
N TRP A 90 -13.83 -9.83 58.24
CA TRP A 90 -15.10 -10.46 57.95
C TRP A 90 -15.88 -9.74 56.85
N ASP A 91 -15.93 -8.42 56.90
CA ASP A 91 -16.61 -7.61 55.91
C ASP A 91 -15.93 -7.71 54.54
N LYS A 92 -14.60 -7.79 54.56
CA LYS A 92 -13.79 -8.05 53.34
C LYS A 92 -14.09 -9.42 52.74
N LEU A 93 -14.34 -10.43 53.58
CA LEU A 93 -14.61 -11.78 53.14
C LEU A 93 -16.02 -11.92 52.60
N ILE A 94 -17.02 -11.32 53.27
CA ILE A 94 -18.41 -11.26 52.82
C ILE A 94 -18.51 -10.48 51.49
N TYR A 95 -17.88 -9.32 51.43
CA TYR A 95 -17.82 -8.50 50.22
C TYR A 95 -17.21 -9.28 49.02
N ASN A 96 -16.13 -10.01 49.23
CA ASN A 96 -15.53 -10.81 48.21
C ASN A 96 -16.43 -11.97 47.71
N VAL A 97 -17.22 -12.55 48.60
CA VAL A 97 -18.17 -13.62 48.25
C VAL A 97 -19.41 -13.04 47.54
N GLU A 98 -19.97 -11.94 48.02
CA GLU A 98 -21.13 -11.28 47.39
C GLU A 98 -20.77 -10.65 46.03
N ASN A 99 -19.55 -10.13 45.90
CA ASN A 99 -19.08 -9.55 44.64
C ASN A 99 -18.37 -10.53 43.70
N LEU A 100 -18.37 -11.83 44.04
CA LEU A 100 -17.80 -12.84 43.11
C LEU A 100 -18.50 -12.77 41.74
N GLY A 101 -19.81 -12.52 41.71
CA GLY A 101 -20.57 -12.31 40.48
C GLY A 101 -20.15 -11.07 39.68
N SER A 102 -19.91 -9.93 40.39
CA SER A 102 -19.44 -8.70 39.73
C SER A 102 -18.01 -8.82 39.26
N THR A 103 -17.17 -9.51 40.01
CA THR A 103 -15.79 -9.81 39.63
C THR A 103 -15.73 -10.71 38.39
N ILE A 104 -16.56 -11.76 38.32
CA ILE A 104 -16.69 -12.62 37.15
C ILE A 104 -17.19 -11.83 35.95
N ASN A 105 -18.16 -10.92 36.14
CA ASN A 105 -18.68 -10.08 35.07
C ASN A 105 -17.62 -9.09 34.55
N ASN A 106 -16.81 -8.52 35.44
CA ASN A 106 -15.67 -7.67 35.08
C ASN A 106 -14.59 -8.45 34.32
N TYR A 107 -14.30 -9.69 34.73
CA TYR A 107 -13.39 -10.58 33.98
C TYR A 107 -13.97 -10.96 32.62
N ALA A 108 -15.27 -11.25 32.54
CA ALA A 108 -15.96 -11.54 31.29
C ALA A 108 -15.97 -10.31 30.35
N GLN A 109 -16.19 -9.11 30.86
CA GLN A 109 -16.10 -7.88 30.07
C GLN A 109 -14.65 -7.61 29.61
N ARG A 110 -13.65 -7.81 30.48
CA ARG A 110 -12.23 -7.69 30.09
C ARG A 110 -11.85 -8.72 29.02
N ALA A 111 -12.32 -9.96 29.16
CA ALA A 111 -12.10 -11.00 28.15
C ALA A 111 -12.83 -10.67 26.83
N ALA A 112 -14.04 -10.09 26.88
CA ALA A 112 -14.76 -9.65 25.71
C ALA A 112 -14.04 -8.50 25.00
N VAL A 113 -13.57 -7.47 25.71
CA VAL A 113 -12.79 -6.35 25.16
C VAL A 113 -11.46 -6.85 24.59
N ALA A 114 -10.78 -7.77 25.27
CA ALA A 114 -9.54 -8.38 24.76
C ALA A 114 -9.78 -9.27 23.55
N ALA A 115 -10.93 -9.95 23.47
CA ALA A 115 -11.32 -10.72 22.29
C ALA A 115 -11.69 -9.79 21.13
N GLU A 116 -12.40 -8.69 21.40
CA GLU A 116 -12.81 -7.71 20.42
C GLU A 116 -11.62 -6.97 19.81
N THR A 117 -10.60 -6.62 20.62
CA THR A 117 -9.34 -6.04 20.12
C THR A 117 -8.57 -7.03 19.25
N LYS A 118 -8.47 -8.31 19.65
CA LYS A 118 -7.81 -9.34 18.83
C LYS A 118 -8.55 -9.63 17.52
N VAL A 119 -9.88 -9.63 17.53
CA VAL A 119 -10.68 -9.78 16.31
C VAL A 119 -10.50 -8.58 15.40
N SER A 120 -10.46 -7.37 15.95
CA SER A 120 -10.20 -6.15 15.19
C SER A 120 -8.80 -6.15 14.57
N GLU A 121 -7.77 -6.53 15.34
CA GLU A 121 -6.40 -6.70 14.83
C GLU A 121 -6.35 -7.73 13.69
N TRP A 122 -6.98 -8.88 13.87
CA TRP A 122 -7.03 -9.93 12.84
C TRP A 122 -7.75 -9.47 11.57
N ILE A 123 -8.89 -8.76 11.70
CA ILE A 123 -9.61 -8.19 10.56
C ILE A 123 -8.75 -7.18 9.81
N ASN A 124 -8.03 -6.32 10.54
CA ASN A 124 -7.14 -5.33 9.96
C ASN A 124 -5.99 -6.00 9.19
N ASP A 125 -5.38 -7.03 9.76
CA ASP A 125 -4.31 -7.79 9.11
C ASP A 125 -4.80 -8.49 7.83
N VAL A 126 -6.02 -9.06 7.86
CA VAL A 126 -6.63 -9.70 6.69
C VAL A 126 -6.93 -8.68 5.60
N ILE A 127 -7.52 -7.53 5.93
CA ILE A 127 -7.83 -6.46 4.97
C ILE A 127 -6.54 -5.96 4.31
N ARG A 128 -5.50 -5.72 5.12
CA ARG A 128 -4.19 -5.29 4.65
C ARG A 128 -3.55 -6.34 3.74
N PHE A 129 -3.52 -7.59 4.17
CA PHE A 129 -2.95 -8.71 3.41
C PHE A 129 -3.64 -8.88 2.05
N VAL A 130 -4.97 -8.84 2.01
CA VAL A 130 -5.73 -8.97 0.75
C VAL A 130 -5.44 -7.78 -0.17
N GLY A 131 -5.42 -6.56 0.35
CA GLY A 131 -5.08 -5.36 -0.42
C GLY A 131 -3.68 -5.44 -1.04
N GLU A 132 -2.68 -5.81 -0.24
CA GLU A 132 -1.29 -5.99 -0.68
C GLU A 132 -1.16 -7.11 -1.72
N LEU A 133 -1.84 -8.24 -1.52
CA LEU A 133 -1.79 -9.38 -2.43
C LEU A 133 -2.36 -9.02 -3.80
N VAL A 134 -3.54 -8.38 -3.84
CA VAL A 134 -4.18 -7.94 -5.09
C VAL A 134 -3.29 -6.92 -5.82
N PHE A 135 -2.72 -5.98 -5.09
CA PHE A 135 -1.82 -4.98 -5.66
C PHE A 135 -0.53 -5.62 -6.21
N GLN A 136 0.11 -6.49 -5.44
CA GLN A 136 1.33 -7.19 -5.87
C GLN A 136 1.08 -8.05 -7.11
N MET A 137 -0.03 -8.79 -7.17
CA MET A 137 -0.40 -9.56 -8.35
C MET A 137 -0.60 -8.67 -9.58
N SER A 138 -1.29 -7.54 -9.44
CA SER A 138 -1.50 -6.58 -10.53
C SER A 138 -0.19 -5.96 -10.99
N TYR A 139 0.65 -5.57 -10.06
CA TYR A 139 1.97 -4.97 -10.30
C TYR A 139 2.92 -5.94 -11.03
N TYR A 140 3.12 -7.15 -10.49
CA TYR A 140 3.98 -8.15 -11.13
C TYR A 140 3.41 -8.61 -12.47
N GLY A 141 2.09 -8.79 -12.55
CA GLY A 141 1.42 -9.14 -13.81
C GLY A 141 1.67 -8.10 -14.90
N MET A 142 1.61 -6.81 -14.54
CA MET A 142 1.87 -5.72 -15.47
C MET A 142 3.33 -5.68 -15.95
N LEU A 143 4.30 -5.85 -15.04
CA LEU A 143 5.72 -5.88 -15.42
C LEU A 143 6.05 -7.07 -16.33
N VAL A 144 5.49 -8.24 -16.03
CA VAL A 144 5.66 -9.44 -16.88
C VAL A 144 5.03 -9.22 -18.25
N ALA A 145 3.80 -8.70 -18.29
CA ALA A 145 3.11 -8.38 -19.55
C ALA A 145 3.90 -7.37 -20.38
N GLN A 146 4.43 -6.30 -19.76
CA GLN A 146 5.30 -5.33 -20.42
C GLN A 146 6.49 -6.02 -21.08
N ARG A 147 7.20 -6.91 -20.37
CA ARG A 147 8.38 -7.61 -20.90
C ARG A 147 8.02 -8.51 -22.08
N ILE A 148 6.91 -9.24 -21.98
CA ILE A 148 6.43 -10.11 -23.06
C ILE A 148 6.05 -9.28 -24.28
N PHE A 149 5.24 -8.23 -24.13
CA PHE A 149 4.84 -7.38 -25.24
C PHE A 149 6.03 -6.65 -25.87
N MET A 150 7.00 -6.20 -25.10
CA MET A 150 8.24 -5.62 -25.61
C MET A 150 9.02 -6.62 -26.47
N ALA A 151 9.16 -7.87 -26.01
CA ALA A 151 9.81 -8.92 -26.79
C ALA A 151 9.08 -9.21 -28.11
N ILE A 152 7.75 -9.31 -28.07
CA ILE A 152 6.93 -9.49 -29.28
C ILE A 152 7.13 -8.31 -30.24
N MET A 153 7.04 -7.08 -29.74
CA MET A 153 7.21 -5.89 -30.58
C MET A 153 8.61 -5.81 -31.21
N MET A 154 9.66 -6.28 -30.52
CA MET A 154 11.01 -6.36 -31.09
C MET A 154 11.08 -7.35 -32.27
N ILE A 155 10.43 -8.51 -32.14
CA ILE A 155 10.37 -9.50 -33.22
C ILE A 155 9.64 -8.94 -34.47
N PHE A 156 8.56 -8.16 -34.23
CA PHE A 156 7.78 -7.55 -35.33
C PHE A 156 8.45 -6.30 -35.94
N CYS A 157 9.48 -5.74 -35.31
CA CYS A 157 10.16 -4.53 -35.78
C CYS A 157 10.58 -4.62 -37.27
N PRO A 158 11.36 -5.60 -37.72
CA PRO A 158 11.78 -5.68 -39.12
C PRO A 158 10.60 -5.87 -40.10
N ILE A 159 9.55 -6.57 -39.66
CA ILE A 159 8.35 -6.79 -40.48
C ILE A 159 7.60 -5.48 -40.69
N MET A 160 7.46 -4.64 -39.62
CA MET A 160 6.77 -3.35 -39.71
C MET A 160 7.52 -2.36 -40.60
N PHE A 161 8.86 -2.38 -40.58
CA PHE A 161 9.67 -1.59 -41.52
C PHE A 161 9.50 -2.07 -42.94
N ALA A 162 9.50 -3.38 -43.21
CA ALA A 162 9.27 -3.94 -44.54
C ALA A 162 7.87 -3.60 -45.08
N LEU A 163 6.83 -3.74 -44.25
CA LEU A 163 5.45 -3.40 -44.63
C LEU A 163 5.29 -1.93 -44.98
N SER A 164 6.06 -1.03 -44.39
CA SER A 164 5.98 0.40 -44.70
C SER A 164 6.41 0.76 -46.12
N LEU A 165 7.01 -0.17 -46.85
CA LEU A 165 7.31 -0.03 -48.29
C LEU A 165 6.06 -0.12 -49.17
N ALA A 166 5.04 -0.86 -48.73
CA ALA A 166 3.81 -1.05 -49.52
C ALA A 166 2.89 0.19 -49.35
N PRO A 167 2.33 0.73 -50.42
CA PRO A 167 1.53 1.97 -50.40
C PRO A 167 0.41 2.00 -49.36
N PRO A 168 -0.39 0.94 -49.13
CA PRO A 168 -1.46 1.00 -48.13
C PRO A 168 -0.93 1.00 -46.68
N TRP A 169 0.35 0.64 -46.43
CA TRP A 169 0.95 0.43 -45.12
C TRP A 169 2.04 1.45 -44.77
N ASN A 170 2.10 2.58 -45.45
CA ASN A 170 3.16 3.58 -45.33
C ASN A 170 3.36 4.12 -43.88
N SER A 171 2.33 4.07 -43.02
CA SER A 171 2.37 4.54 -41.63
C SER A 171 2.64 3.40 -40.63
N ALA A 172 2.84 2.16 -41.07
CA ALA A 172 2.98 1.00 -40.19
C ALA A 172 4.14 1.15 -39.19
N TRP A 173 5.30 1.64 -39.64
CA TRP A 173 6.47 1.83 -38.78
C TRP A 173 6.26 2.92 -37.73
N SER A 174 5.59 4.04 -38.06
CA SER A 174 5.36 5.13 -37.12
C SER A 174 4.35 4.74 -36.03
N GLN A 175 3.30 3.99 -36.40
CA GLN A 175 2.34 3.44 -35.46
C GLN A 175 3.00 2.41 -34.53
N TRP A 176 3.85 1.55 -35.10
CA TRP A 176 4.62 0.59 -34.30
C TRP A 176 5.55 1.31 -33.31
N MET A 177 6.28 2.33 -33.77
CA MET A 177 7.21 3.09 -32.92
C MET A 177 6.48 3.81 -31.77
N SER A 178 5.34 4.43 -32.04
CA SER A 178 4.51 5.07 -31.03
C SER A 178 4.05 4.07 -29.96
N LYS A 179 3.56 2.91 -30.36
CA LYS A 179 3.14 1.84 -29.43
C LYS A 179 4.31 1.27 -28.64
N PHE A 180 5.46 1.06 -29.29
CA PHE A 180 6.66 0.57 -28.63
C PHE A 180 7.17 1.55 -27.55
N LEU A 181 7.16 2.84 -27.86
CA LEU A 181 7.54 3.88 -26.90
C LEU A 181 6.55 3.96 -25.73
N SER A 182 5.24 3.93 -26.02
CA SER A 182 4.21 3.87 -24.98
C SER A 182 4.43 2.67 -24.06
N LEU A 183 4.67 1.49 -24.61
CA LEU A 183 4.92 0.27 -23.86
C LEU A 183 6.20 0.37 -23.00
N SER A 184 7.24 1.05 -23.49
CA SER A 184 8.47 1.26 -22.73
C SER A 184 8.29 2.15 -21.48
N LEU A 185 7.25 2.99 -21.46
CA LEU A 185 6.91 3.86 -20.33
C LEU A 185 6.02 3.19 -19.29
N TRP A 186 5.49 1.99 -19.52
CA TRP A 186 4.60 1.33 -18.57
C TRP A 186 5.25 1.10 -17.21
N GLY A 187 6.52 0.68 -17.18
CA GLY A 187 7.27 0.51 -15.94
C GLY A 187 7.37 1.81 -15.14
N PHE A 188 7.66 2.92 -15.81
CA PHE A 188 7.67 4.25 -15.20
C PHE A 188 6.34 4.59 -14.53
N VAL A 189 5.21 4.45 -15.25
CA VAL A 189 3.88 4.74 -14.71
C VAL A 189 3.56 3.84 -13.51
N THR A 190 3.90 2.55 -13.61
CA THR A 190 3.68 1.59 -12.53
C THR A 190 4.43 1.98 -11.25
N TYR A 191 5.70 2.36 -11.34
CA TYR A 191 6.48 2.81 -10.16
C TYR A 191 6.02 4.17 -9.63
N MET A 192 5.52 5.06 -10.49
CA MET A 192 4.89 6.30 -10.05
C MET A 192 3.61 6.03 -9.25
N CYS A 193 2.79 5.06 -9.65
CA CYS A 193 1.62 4.65 -8.88
C CYS A 193 2.02 4.15 -7.49
N ILE A 194 3.05 3.30 -7.37
CA ILE A 194 3.58 2.84 -6.07
C ILE A 194 4.01 4.03 -5.22
N TYR A 195 4.79 4.94 -5.78
CA TYR A 195 5.25 6.13 -5.06
C TYR A 195 4.10 6.96 -4.49
N TYR A 196 3.03 7.18 -5.26
CA TYR A 196 1.87 7.93 -4.79
C TYR A 196 1.06 7.19 -3.73
N ILE A 197 0.94 5.86 -3.83
CA ILE A 197 0.29 5.04 -2.79
C ILE A 197 1.07 5.14 -1.49
N ASP A 198 2.39 4.98 -1.53
CA ASP A 198 3.26 5.12 -0.36
C ASP A 198 3.20 6.56 0.22
N PHE A 199 3.05 7.57 -0.62
CA PHE A 199 2.89 8.96 -0.18
C PHE A 199 1.57 9.15 0.60
N ILE A 200 0.45 8.62 0.09
CA ILE A 200 -0.86 8.69 0.77
C ILE A 200 -0.81 7.92 2.09
N LEU A 201 -0.19 6.75 2.08
CA LEU A 201 -0.01 5.95 3.29
C LEU A 201 0.81 6.68 4.35
N LEU A 202 1.92 7.30 3.95
CA LEU A 202 2.74 8.09 4.87
C LEU A 202 1.95 9.24 5.50
N TYR A 203 1.14 9.94 4.71
CA TYR A 203 0.29 11.01 5.20
C TYR A 203 -0.71 10.50 6.27
N ASN A 204 -1.36 9.34 6.03
CA ASN A 204 -2.27 8.73 6.98
C ASN A 204 -1.54 8.31 8.28
N LEU A 205 -0.36 7.67 8.16
CA LEU A 205 0.46 7.29 9.30
C LEU A 205 0.92 8.49 10.15
N GLN A 206 1.20 9.63 9.51
CA GLN A 206 1.52 10.86 10.23
C GLN A 206 0.32 11.38 11.03
N GLN A 207 -0.89 11.33 10.47
CA GLN A 207 -2.11 11.70 11.19
C GLN A 207 -2.39 10.76 12.36
N ASP A 208 -2.23 9.45 12.17
CA ASP A 208 -2.37 8.47 13.23
C ASP A 208 -1.36 8.73 14.38
N LEU A 209 -0.10 9.04 14.04
CA LEU A 209 0.92 9.37 15.02
C LEU A 209 0.54 10.59 15.88
N VAL A 210 0.04 11.65 15.25
CA VAL A 210 -0.44 12.86 15.94
C VAL A 210 -1.65 12.54 16.82
N ALA A 211 -2.58 11.71 16.34
CA ALA A 211 -3.74 11.29 17.12
C ALA A 211 -3.34 10.50 18.38
N TYR A 212 -2.42 9.54 18.26
CA TYR A 212 -1.88 8.80 19.41
C TYR A 212 -1.11 9.70 20.39
N ASP A 213 -0.36 10.68 19.86
CA ASP A 213 0.36 11.61 20.72
C ASP A 213 -0.58 12.52 21.53
N HIS A 214 -1.65 13.02 20.91
CA HIS A 214 -2.70 13.76 21.60
C HIS A 214 -3.40 12.93 22.69
N LEU A 215 -3.59 11.64 22.46
CA LEU A 215 -4.22 10.75 23.43
C LEU A 215 -3.28 10.36 24.58
N LEU A 216 -1.98 10.23 24.31
CA LEU A 216 -0.98 9.99 25.34
C LEU A 216 -0.82 11.17 26.29
N HIS A 217 -0.95 12.41 25.80
CA HIS A 217 -0.78 13.63 26.60
C HIS A 217 -2.11 14.22 27.09
N GLY A 218 -3.26 13.76 26.58
CA GLY A 218 -4.59 14.16 27.01
C GLY A 218 -5.07 13.42 28.27
N SER A 219 -6.02 14.03 29.01
CA SER A 219 -6.74 13.33 30.09
C SER A 219 -7.72 12.32 29.45
N VAL A 220 -7.36 11.04 29.47
CA VAL A 220 -8.22 9.96 28.96
C VAL A 220 -9.33 9.71 29.96
N ASN A 221 -10.45 10.43 29.86
CA ASN A 221 -11.56 10.35 30.81
C ASN A 221 -12.82 9.67 30.25
N SER A 222 -12.84 9.21 28.99
CA SER A 222 -14.05 8.61 28.42
C SER A 222 -13.79 7.39 27.53
N TRP A 223 -14.64 6.38 27.70
CA TRP A 223 -14.70 5.18 26.86
C TRP A 223 -14.97 5.51 25.37
N GLU A 224 -15.60 6.66 25.10
CA GLU A 224 -15.85 7.15 23.74
C GLU A 224 -14.55 7.40 22.98
N GLN A 225 -13.50 7.88 23.65
CA GLN A 225 -12.18 8.10 23.02
C GLN A 225 -11.49 6.78 22.68
N ILE A 226 -11.69 5.74 23.48
CA ILE A 226 -11.13 4.39 23.24
C ILE A 226 -11.82 3.75 22.03
N GLY A 227 -13.15 3.87 21.92
CA GLY A 227 -13.91 3.37 20.79
C GLY A 227 -13.58 4.11 19.48
N ALA A 228 -13.39 5.43 19.57
CA ALA A 228 -12.98 6.24 18.41
C ALA A 228 -11.62 5.82 17.84
N LEU A 229 -10.68 5.39 18.68
CA LEU A 229 -9.36 4.90 18.25
C LEU A 229 -9.41 3.55 17.55
N GLY A 230 -10.21 2.63 18.05
CA GLY A 230 -10.43 1.35 17.37
C GLY A 230 -10.99 1.57 15.95
N LEU A 231 -11.95 2.48 15.82
CA LEU A 231 -12.53 2.87 14.53
C LEU A 231 -11.53 3.62 13.63
N GLN A 232 -10.65 4.45 14.20
CA GLN A 232 -9.64 5.19 13.45
C GLN A 232 -8.56 4.26 12.88
N GLY A 233 -8.11 3.27 13.64
CA GLY A 233 -7.18 2.24 13.14
C GLY A 233 -7.79 1.41 12.00
N ILE A 234 -9.06 1.04 12.08
CA ILE A 234 -9.80 0.38 11.00
C ILE A 234 -9.92 1.32 9.79
N GLY A 235 -10.22 2.60 10.01
CA GLY A 235 -10.33 3.61 8.96
C GLY A 235 -9.03 3.79 8.18
N SER A 236 -7.90 3.88 8.86
CA SER A 236 -6.57 4.00 8.25
C SER A 236 -6.22 2.77 7.39
N ASN A 237 -6.45 1.56 7.90
CA ASN A 237 -6.22 0.32 7.15
C ASN A 237 -7.18 0.15 5.96
N CYS A 238 -8.44 0.58 6.09
CA CYS A 238 -9.37 0.62 4.96
C CYS A 238 -8.93 1.61 3.88
N MET A 239 -8.44 2.80 4.25
CA MET A 239 -7.90 3.78 3.32
C MET A 239 -6.67 3.25 2.59
N TYR A 240 -5.78 2.54 3.29
CA TYR A 240 -4.64 1.85 2.69
C TYR A 240 -5.09 0.78 1.69
N ALA A 241 -6.01 -0.12 2.08
CA ALA A 241 -6.54 -1.15 1.20
C ALA A 241 -7.24 -0.56 -0.03
N MET A 242 -8.03 0.50 0.14
CA MET A 242 -8.62 1.23 -0.99
C MET A 242 -7.54 1.83 -1.90
N GLY A 243 -6.50 2.44 -1.35
CA GLY A 243 -5.37 2.95 -2.12
C GLY A 243 -4.71 1.86 -2.96
N MET A 244 -4.50 0.67 -2.40
CA MET A 244 -3.96 -0.50 -3.10
C MET A 244 -4.89 -1.00 -4.21
N LEU A 245 -6.20 -1.09 -3.95
CA LEU A 245 -7.18 -1.49 -4.96
C LEU A 245 -7.29 -0.48 -6.10
N VAL A 246 -7.32 0.82 -5.78
CA VAL A 246 -7.31 1.90 -6.78
C VAL A 246 -6.01 1.86 -7.58
N GLY A 247 -4.86 1.66 -6.95
CA GLY A 247 -3.57 1.48 -7.62
C GLY A 247 -3.58 0.28 -8.58
N ALA A 248 -4.08 -0.87 -8.13
CA ALA A 248 -4.24 -2.06 -8.98
C ALA A 248 -5.17 -1.79 -10.19
N TYR A 249 -6.25 -1.04 -9.96
CA TYR A 249 -7.19 -0.64 -11.01
C TYR A 249 -6.54 0.31 -12.01
N ILE A 250 -5.81 1.34 -11.56
CA ILE A 250 -5.10 2.28 -12.44
C ILE A 250 -4.05 1.55 -13.28
N ILE A 251 -3.28 0.63 -12.68
CA ILE A 251 -2.28 -0.17 -13.39
C ILE A 251 -2.91 -0.94 -14.56
N ARG A 252 -4.14 -1.40 -14.42
CA ARG A 252 -4.87 -2.08 -15.49
C ARG A 252 -5.16 -1.19 -16.71
N PHE A 253 -5.22 0.13 -16.53
CA PHE A 253 -5.52 1.10 -17.59
C PHE A 253 -4.27 1.73 -18.22
N VAL A 254 -3.07 1.26 -17.89
CA VAL A 254 -1.79 1.75 -18.43
C VAL A 254 -1.50 1.28 -19.88
N PRO A 255 -2.29 0.51 -20.61
CA PRO A 255 -1.99 0.05 -21.97
C PRO A 255 -1.80 1.16 -22.99
#